data_ccf2175dbfba614a7a13659c41942cf2
#
_entry.id   ccf2175dbfba614a7a13659c41942cf2
#
_cell.length_a   1.000
_cell.length_b   1.000
_cell.length_c   1.000
_cell.angle_alpha   90.00
_cell.angle_beta   90.00
_cell.angle_gamma   90.00
#
_symmetry.space_group_name_H-M   'P 1'
#
loop_
_entity.id
_entity.type
_entity.pdbx_description
1 polymer ?
#
loop_
_entity_poly.entity_id
_entity_poly.type
_entity_poly.pdbx_seq_one_letter_code
_entity_poly.pdbx_strand_id
1 'polypeptide(L)'
;MTELARMIADVKDDVQVQIAENQVLFQFGNALFYSRLLEGMYPETSRLIPETADTTIELDAGKFLAAIDRASLLSHQGHNNVVKLTIDPDNNVANISGDSADVGNVEENISADKIEGAKLEISFNPDYMSDALKSFGQTTVLISFTLPLRPFTLVPTEDQENFVQLITPVRTF
;
A
#
# COMPACT_ATOMS: atom_id res chain seq x y z
N MET A 1 6.07 -5.34 -16.88
CA MET A 1 5.91 -6.49 -15.95
C MET A 1 4.58 -7.24 -16.15
N THR A 2 3.45 -6.58 -16.39
CA THR A 2 2.14 -7.24 -16.60
C THR A 2 2.15 -8.28 -17.73
N GLU A 3 2.78 -7.98 -18.89
CA GLU A 3 2.88 -8.93 -20.00
C GLU A 3 3.74 -10.14 -19.62
N LEU A 4 4.86 -9.94 -18.95
CA LEU A 4 5.68 -11.04 -18.44
C LEU A 4 4.87 -11.95 -17.50
N ALA A 5 4.14 -11.37 -16.55
CA ALA A 5 3.30 -12.12 -15.62
C ALA A 5 2.25 -12.97 -16.35
N ARG A 6 1.64 -12.43 -17.43
CA ARG A 6 0.69 -13.19 -18.27
C ARG A 6 1.37 -14.33 -19.02
N MET A 7 2.56 -14.10 -19.54
CA MET A 7 3.29 -15.12 -20.30
C MET A 7 3.77 -16.29 -19.45
N ILE A 8 4.09 -16.05 -18.17
CA ILE A 8 4.58 -17.08 -17.26
C ILE A 8 3.47 -17.72 -16.40
N ALA A 9 2.23 -17.23 -16.45
CA ALA A 9 1.13 -17.68 -15.59
C ALA A 9 0.89 -19.21 -15.64
N ASP A 10 1.03 -19.81 -16.83
CA ASP A 10 0.82 -21.25 -17.06
C ASP A 10 2.13 -22.05 -17.14
N VAL A 11 3.30 -21.40 -16.94
CA VAL A 11 4.61 -22.05 -17.00
C VAL A 11 4.80 -22.85 -15.71
N LYS A 12 5.08 -24.15 -15.86
CA LYS A 12 5.33 -25.05 -14.73
C LYS A 12 6.80 -25.23 -14.40
N ASP A 13 7.67 -24.85 -15.33
CA ASP A 13 9.12 -24.95 -15.19
C ASP A 13 9.69 -23.64 -14.61
N ASP A 14 10.93 -23.70 -14.18
CA ASP A 14 11.65 -22.54 -13.69
C ASP A 14 11.82 -21.47 -14.78
N VAL A 15 11.67 -20.21 -14.40
CA VAL A 15 11.96 -19.05 -15.24
C VAL A 15 13.43 -18.68 -15.01
N GLN A 16 14.26 -18.81 -16.03
CA GLN A 16 15.66 -18.37 -15.97
C GLN A 16 15.73 -16.86 -16.20
N VAL A 17 16.43 -16.14 -15.33
CA VAL A 17 16.62 -14.70 -15.42
C VAL A 17 18.08 -14.37 -15.60
N GLN A 18 18.41 -13.64 -16.66
CA GLN A 18 19.75 -13.12 -16.94
C GLN A 18 19.71 -11.60 -16.96
N ILE A 19 20.53 -10.97 -16.14
CA ILE A 19 20.62 -9.52 -16.02
C ILE A 19 21.93 -9.05 -16.62
N ALA A 20 21.86 -8.12 -17.56
CA ALA A 20 23.00 -7.41 -18.15
C ALA A 20 22.95 -5.92 -17.73
N GLU A 21 23.94 -5.12 -18.15
CA GLU A 21 24.08 -3.73 -17.74
C GLU A 21 22.83 -2.87 -18.00
N ASN A 22 22.14 -3.06 -19.13
CA ASN A 22 21.00 -2.24 -19.53
C ASN A 22 19.77 -3.04 -19.96
N GLN A 23 19.76 -4.35 -19.76
CA GLN A 23 18.67 -5.22 -20.15
C GLN A 23 18.55 -6.46 -19.26
N VAL A 24 17.36 -7.03 -19.22
CA VAL A 24 17.05 -8.27 -18.55
C VAL A 24 16.40 -9.24 -19.54
N LEU A 25 16.81 -10.50 -19.49
CA LEU A 25 16.28 -11.60 -20.29
C LEU A 25 15.60 -12.60 -19.36
N PHE A 26 14.40 -13.02 -19.74
CA PHE A 26 13.65 -14.10 -19.12
C PHE A 26 13.50 -15.23 -20.14
N GLN A 27 13.89 -16.46 -19.75
CA GLN A 27 13.75 -17.65 -20.56
C GLN A 27 12.85 -18.65 -19.83
N PHE A 28 11.82 -19.13 -20.51
CA PHE A 28 10.88 -20.11 -20.00
C PHE A 28 10.31 -20.95 -21.16
N GLY A 29 10.37 -22.26 -21.04
CA GLY A 29 10.05 -23.16 -22.15
C GLY A 29 10.80 -22.81 -23.42
N ASN A 30 10.08 -22.57 -24.51
CA ASN A 30 10.64 -22.14 -25.80
C ASN A 30 10.57 -20.61 -26.03
N ALA A 31 10.18 -19.84 -25.01
CA ALA A 31 10.02 -18.40 -25.11
C ALA A 31 11.21 -17.65 -24.51
N LEU A 32 11.56 -16.55 -25.15
CA LEU A 32 12.53 -15.57 -24.68
C LEU A 32 11.84 -14.21 -24.59
N PHE A 33 11.82 -13.62 -23.41
CA PHE A 33 11.34 -12.27 -23.18
C PHE A 33 12.47 -11.39 -22.71
N TYR A 34 12.71 -10.27 -23.38
CA TYR A 34 13.72 -9.31 -22.96
C TYR A 34 13.11 -7.92 -22.79
N SER A 35 13.66 -7.16 -21.87
CA SER A 35 13.28 -5.78 -21.60
C SER A 35 14.50 -4.93 -21.30
N ARG A 36 14.43 -3.65 -21.61
CA ARG A 36 15.43 -2.68 -21.16
C ARG A 36 15.23 -2.37 -19.69
N LEU A 37 16.33 -2.22 -18.96
CA LEU A 37 16.33 -1.66 -17.63
C LEU A 37 16.19 -0.13 -17.71
N LEU A 38 15.56 0.46 -16.71
CA LEU A 38 15.53 1.91 -16.55
C LEU A 38 16.92 2.40 -16.18
N GLU A 39 17.32 3.54 -16.76
CA GLU A 39 18.56 4.20 -16.37
C GLU A 39 18.43 4.85 -15.00
N GLY A 40 19.53 4.87 -14.23
CA GLY A 40 19.60 5.48 -12.91
C GLY A 40 19.87 4.48 -11.79
N MET A 41 20.20 5.01 -10.62
CA MET A 41 20.39 4.19 -9.42
C MET A 41 19.04 3.88 -8.77
N TYR A 42 18.80 2.62 -8.48
CA TYR A 42 17.64 2.22 -7.67
C TYR A 42 17.79 2.76 -6.25
N PRO A 43 16.76 3.38 -5.67
CA PRO A 43 16.84 3.89 -4.30
C PRO A 43 17.14 2.79 -3.29
N GLU A 44 17.93 3.11 -2.26
CA GLU A 44 18.13 2.20 -1.13
C GLU A 44 16.85 2.13 -0.29
N THR A 45 15.96 1.21 -0.64
CA THR A 45 14.63 1.07 -0.02
C THR A 45 14.70 0.75 1.46
N SER A 46 15.73 0.06 1.93
CA SER A 46 15.95 -0.22 3.35
C SER A 46 16.00 1.04 4.22
N ARG A 47 16.50 2.15 3.68
CA ARG A 47 16.55 3.44 4.39
C ARG A 47 15.22 4.18 4.43
N LEU A 48 14.24 3.74 3.63
CA LEU A 48 12.91 4.34 3.58
C LEU A 48 11.96 3.70 4.59
N ILE A 49 12.25 2.50 5.02
CA ILE A 49 11.44 1.75 5.99
C ILE A 49 11.73 2.33 7.39
N PRO A 50 10.71 2.89 8.08
CA PRO A 50 10.91 3.39 9.43
C PRO A 50 11.27 2.25 10.39
N GLU A 51 12.22 2.49 11.29
CA GLU A 51 12.63 1.53 12.33
C GLU A 51 11.74 1.58 13.58
N THR A 52 10.98 2.67 13.74
CA THR A 52 10.10 2.90 14.89
C THR A 52 8.72 3.35 14.44
N ALA A 53 7.73 3.18 15.30
CA ALA A 53 6.37 3.67 15.09
C ALA A 53 5.89 4.45 16.32
N ASP A 54 5.25 5.59 16.09
CA ASP A 54 4.60 6.41 17.13
C ASP A 54 3.12 6.06 17.27
N THR A 55 2.52 5.53 16.18
CA THR A 55 1.12 5.08 16.16
C THR A 55 1.02 3.79 15.36
N THR A 56 0.26 2.84 15.88
CA THR A 56 -0.01 1.57 15.20
C THR A 56 -1.51 1.26 15.22
N ILE A 57 -1.96 0.61 14.16
CA ILE A 57 -3.32 0.08 14.04
C ILE A 57 -3.27 -1.34 13.48
N GLU A 58 -3.98 -2.26 14.11
CA GLU A 58 -4.15 -3.63 13.66
C GLU A 58 -5.60 -3.86 13.25
N LEU A 59 -5.80 -4.38 12.03
CA LEU A 59 -7.12 -4.52 11.44
C LEU A 59 -7.16 -5.55 10.32
N ASP A 60 -8.37 -6.03 10.02
CA ASP A 60 -8.65 -6.92 8.89
C ASP A 60 -8.43 -6.20 7.55
N ALA A 61 -7.54 -6.73 6.71
CA ALA A 61 -7.18 -6.14 5.42
C ALA A 61 -8.38 -6.02 4.47
N GLY A 62 -9.28 -7.01 4.45
CA GLY A 62 -10.44 -7.01 3.56
C GLY A 62 -11.49 -5.96 3.97
N LYS A 63 -11.74 -5.82 5.28
CA LYS A 63 -12.67 -4.80 5.79
C LYS A 63 -12.13 -3.40 5.54
N PHE A 64 -10.84 -3.20 5.75
CA PHE A 64 -10.19 -1.91 5.50
C PHE A 64 -10.17 -1.56 4.02
N LEU A 65 -9.86 -2.52 3.15
CA LEU A 65 -9.96 -2.35 1.69
C LEU A 65 -11.36 -1.90 1.28
N ALA A 66 -12.40 -2.55 1.78
CA ALA A 66 -13.78 -2.18 1.47
C ALA A 66 -14.14 -0.75 1.94
N ALA A 67 -13.62 -0.30 3.09
CA ALA A 67 -13.82 1.06 3.58
C ALA A 67 -13.10 2.09 2.69
N ILE A 68 -11.86 1.78 2.28
CA ILE A 68 -11.10 2.63 1.34
C ILE A 68 -11.80 2.73 0.00
N ASP A 69 -12.27 1.61 -0.56
CA ASP A 69 -12.99 1.60 -1.84
C ASP A 69 -14.24 2.49 -1.78
N ARG A 70 -15.00 2.48 -0.66
CA ARG A 70 -16.15 3.39 -0.48
C ARG A 70 -15.74 4.85 -0.36
N ALA A 71 -14.72 5.14 0.46
CA ALA A 71 -14.23 6.51 0.64
C ALA A 71 -13.64 7.09 -0.66
N SER A 72 -13.00 6.25 -1.47
CA SER A 72 -12.37 6.65 -2.73
C SER A 72 -13.36 7.04 -3.83
N LEU A 73 -14.61 6.57 -3.76
CA LEU A 73 -15.65 6.92 -4.76
C LEU A 73 -15.83 8.44 -4.91
N LEU A 74 -15.74 9.18 -3.80
CA LEU A 74 -15.85 10.64 -3.83
C LEU A 74 -14.52 11.31 -4.19
N SER A 75 -13.40 10.77 -3.73
CA SER A 75 -12.07 11.34 -4.02
C SER A 75 -11.67 11.21 -5.50
N HIS A 76 -12.11 10.17 -6.20
CA HIS A 76 -11.90 10.02 -7.64
C HIS A 76 -12.65 11.06 -8.48
N GLN A 77 -13.79 11.54 -8.01
CA GLN A 77 -14.55 12.59 -8.70
C GLN A 77 -13.98 13.99 -8.43
N GLY A 78 -13.32 14.18 -7.29
CA GLY A 78 -12.60 15.41 -6.97
C GLY A 78 -11.14 15.26 -7.33
N HIS A 79 -10.63 15.87 -8.32
CA HIS A 79 -9.29 15.83 -8.95
C HIS A 79 -8.07 15.46 -8.08
N ASN A 80 -8.22 15.20 -6.78
CA ASN A 80 -7.13 14.98 -5.84
C ASN A 80 -6.82 13.52 -5.52
N ASN A 81 -7.73 12.57 -5.78
CA ASN A 81 -7.57 11.14 -5.47
C ASN A 81 -6.88 10.87 -4.12
N VAL A 82 -7.43 11.45 -3.05
CA VAL A 82 -6.88 11.39 -1.69
C VAL A 82 -7.98 11.01 -0.71
N VAL A 83 -7.66 10.10 0.20
CA VAL A 83 -8.44 9.80 1.39
C VAL A 83 -7.64 10.14 2.64
N LYS A 84 -8.35 10.48 3.71
CA LYS A 84 -7.76 10.82 5.01
C LYS A 84 -8.13 9.76 6.04
N LEU A 85 -7.13 9.27 6.76
CA LEU A 85 -7.26 8.38 7.90
C LEU A 85 -6.99 9.17 9.16
N THR A 86 -7.93 9.13 10.10
CA THR A 86 -7.81 9.70 11.44
C THR A 86 -7.78 8.58 12.46
N ILE A 87 -6.79 8.58 13.34
CA ILE A 87 -6.60 7.56 14.39
C ILE A 87 -6.59 8.28 15.75
N ASP A 88 -7.46 7.85 16.64
CA ASP A 88 -7.56 8.34 18.02
C ASP A 88 -7.44 7.17 19.00
N PRO A 89 -6.23 6.87 19.49
CA PRO A 89 -6.02 5.77 20.41
C PRO A 89 -6.72 5.98 21.78
N ASP A 90 -6.85 7.22 22.24
CA ASP A 90 -7.49 7.53 23.53
C ASP A 90 -8.97 7.12 23.55
N ASN A 91 -9.64 7.26 22.42
CA ASN A 91 -11.05 6.90 22.24
C ASN A 91 -11.24 5.54 21.52
N ASN A 92 -10.15 4.87 21.16
CA ASN A 92 -10.14 3.63 20.38
C ASN A 92 -10.96 3.76 19.08
N VAL A 93 -10.75 4.87 18.37
CA VAL A 93 -11.47 5.19 17.12
C VAL A 93 -10.49 5.34 15.97
N ALA A 94 -10.82 4.72 14.87
CA ALA A 94 -10.21 4.99 13.58
C ALA A 94 -11.32 5.35 12.58
N ASN A 95 -11.06 6.34 11.74
CA ASN A 95 -12.02 6.88 10.79
C ASN A 95 -11.34 7.14 9.45
N ILE A 96 -12.01 6.77 8.36
CA ILE A 96 -11.58 7.12 7.01
C ILE A 96 -12.58 8.11 6.40
N SER A 97 -12.06 9.12 5.72
CA SER A 97 -12.88 10.11 5.03
C SER A 97 -12.35 10.41 3.63
N GLY A 98 -13.30 10.64 2.72
CA GLY A 98 -13.05 11.14 1.37
C GLY A 98 -13.88 12.40 1.15
N ASP A 99 -13.31 13.37 0.44
CA ASP A 99 -13.95 14.66 0.18
C ASP A 99 -13.93 14.98 -1.32
N SER A 100 -15.04 15.55 -1.79
CA SER A 100 -15.19 16.08 -3.14
C SER A 100 -15.92 17.42 -3.05
N ALA A 101 -15.33 18.47 -3.58
CA ALA A 101 -15.91 19.81 -3.59
C ALA A 101 -17.31 19.87 -4.25
N ASP A 102 -17.55 18.99 -5.22
CA ASP A 102 -18.77 19.00 -6.04
C ASP A 102 -19.86 18.06 -5.53
N VAL A 103 -19.49 16.98 -4.83
CA VAL A 103 -20.42 15.88 -4.47
C VAL A 103 -20.67 15.80 -2.97
N GLY A 104 -19.73 16.24 -2.15
CA GLY A 104 -19.80 16.18 -0.69
C GLY A 104 -18.71 15.34 -0.05
N ASN A 105 -18.92 14.91 1.18
CA ASN A 105 -17.96 14.13 1.96
C ASN A 105 -18.55 12.79 2.38
N VAL A 106 -17.69 11.82 2.56
CA VAL A 106 -17.97 10.53 3.20
C VAL A 106 -17.06 10.37 4.41
N GLU A 107 -17.61 9.85 5.47
CA GLU A 107 -16.87 9.52 6.69
C GLU A 107 -17.35 8.17 7.20
N GLU A 108 -16.42 7.28 7.51
CA GLU A 108 -16.71 5.93 7.95
C GLU A 108 -15.79 5.51 9.10
N ASN A 109 -16.36 4.94 10.16
CA ASN A 109 -15.61 4.36 11.24
C ASN A 109 -15.06 2.99 10.82
N ILE A 110 -13.77 2.78 11.07
CA ILE A 110 -13.07 1.52 10.81
C ILE A 110 -13.03 0.72 12.09
N SER A 111 -13.42 -0.56 12.01
CA SER A 111 -13.20 -1.51 13.10
C SER A 111 -11.74 -1.93 13.10
N ALA A 112 -11.04 -1.61 14.16
CA ALA A 112 -9.67 -2.06 14.41
C ALA A 112 -9.66 -3.06 15.56
N ASP A 113 -8.77 -4.05 15.47
CA ASP A 113 -8.54 -5.03 16.54
C ASP A 113 -7.72 -4.40 17.65
N LYS A 114 -6.78 -3.51 17.28
CA LYS A 114 -5.91 -2.81 18.22
C LYS A 114 -5.49 -1.45 17.66
N ILE A 115 -5.47 -0.43 18.54
CA ILE A 115 -4.96 0.91 18.25
C ILE A 115 -4.05 1.33 19.39
N GLU A 116 -2.82 1.76 19.08
CA GLU A 116 -1.84 2.20 20.08
C GLU A 116 -1.07 3.43 19.61
N GLY A 117 -0.58 4.22 20.55
CA GLY A 117 0.32 5.36 20.31
C GLY A 117 -0.35 6.71 20.40
N ALA A 118 0.04 7.65 19.54
CA ALA A 118 -0.44 9.02 19.52
C ALA A 118 -1.58 9.23 18.51
N LYS A 119 -2.38 10.28 18.70
CA LYS A 119 -3.35 10.72 17.68
C LYS A 119 -2.67 11.06 16.38
N LEU A 120 -3.26 10.63 15.27
CA LEU A 120 -2.69 10.82 13.95
C LEU A 120 -3.78 11.15 12.93
N GLU A 121 -3.50 12.14 12.07
CA GLU A 121 -4.21 12.35 10.81
C GLU A 121 -3.22 12.21 9.66
N ILE A 122 -3.53 11.37 8.68
CA ILE A 122 -2.68 11.12 7.53
C ILE A 122 -3.52 10.96 6.27
N SER A 123 -3.05 11.55 5.18
CA SER A 123 -3.70 11.46 3.87
C SER A 123 -2.85 10.66 2.89
N PHE A 124 -3.47 9.82 2.08
CA PHE A 124 -2.79 8.99 1.11
C PHE A 124 -3.65 8.75 -0.15
N ASN A 125 -2.99 8.27 -1.20
CA ASN A 125 -3.68 7.85 -2.40
C ASN A 125 -4.37 6.50 -2.16
N PRO A 126 -5.70 6.40 -2.32
CA PRO A 126 -6.46 5.17 -2.07
C PRO A 126 -6.07 4.02 -3.00
N ASP A 127 -5.64 4.28 -4.24
CA ASP A 127 -5.26 3.24 -5.19
C ASP A 127 -4.02 2.48 -4.70
N TYR A 128 -3.00 3.20 -4.19
CA TYR A 128 -1.80 2.57 -3.65
C TYR A 128 -2.09 1.74 -2.40
N MET A 129 -2.98 2.24 -1.54
CA MET A 129 -3.40 1.48 -0.37
C MET A 129 -4.22 0.24 -0.76
N SER A 130 -5.13 0.37 -1.71
CA SER A 130 -5.92 -0.76 -2.23
C SER A 130 -5.03 -1.84 -2.86
N ASP A 131 -4.03 -1.45 -3.65
CA ASP A 131 -3.08 -2.38 -4.25
C ASP A 131 -2.23 -3.09 -3.17
N ALA A 132 -1.77 -2.36 -2.16
CA ALA A 132 -1.04 -2.95 -1.04
C ALA A 132 -1.91 -3.95 -0.27
N LEU A 133 -3.14 -3.61 0.09
CA LEU A 133 -4.05 -4.49 0.82
C LEU A 133 -4.43 -5.74 0.01
N LYS A 134 -4.67 -5.60 -1.30
CA LYS A 134 -4.91 -6.74 -2.20
C LYS A 134 -3.74 -7.72 -2.26
N SER A 135 -2.51 -7.23 -2.14
CA SER A 135 -1.31 -8.08 -2.16
C SER A 135 -1.19 -8.98 -0.93
N PHE A 136 -1.77 -8.60 0.19
CA PHE A 136 -1.80 -9.43 1.41
C PHE A 136 -2.88 -10.52 1.38
N GLY A 137 -3.96 -10.32 0.63
CA GLY A 137 -5.12 -11.20 0.64
C GLY A 137 -5.96 -11.05 1.91
N GLN A 138 -6.55 -12.17 2.37
CA GLN A 138 -7.37 -12.18 3.58
C GLN A 138 -6.51 -12.45 4.82
N THR A 139 -6.09 -11.41 5.49
CA THR A 139 -5.28 -11.47 6.70
C THR A 139 -5.50 -10.23 7.56
N THR A 140 -5.05 -10.27 8.79
CA THR A 140 -4.90 -9.09 9.64
C THR A 140 -3.58 -8.41 9.32
N VAL A 141 -3.62 -7.08 9.16
CA VAL A 141 -2.44 -6.26 8.90
C VAL A 141 -2.17 -5.32 10.05
N LEU A 142 -0.89 -5.15 10.35
CA LEU A 142 -0.38 -4.11 11.23
C LEU A 142 0.11 -2.95 10.37
N ILE A 143 -0.44 -1.77 10.61
CA ILE A 143 0.00 -0.53 9.96
C ILE A 143 0.73 0.32 10.99
N SER A 144 1.94 0.76 10.64
CA SER A 144 2.84 1.47 11.54
C SER A 144 3.19 2.84 10.97
N PHE A 145 2.89 3.88 11.75
CA PHE A 145 3.08 5.28 11.41
C PHE A 145 4.10 5.94 12.35
N THR A 146 4.85 6.90 11.80
CA THR A 146 5.70 7.81 12.59
C THR A 146 5.08 9.19 12.66
N LEU A 147 5.08 9.95 11.58
CA LEU A 147 4.56 11.32 11.49
C LEU A 147 3.61 11.46 10.29
N PRO A 148 2.69 12.44 10.28
CA PRO A 148 1.67 12.62 9.24
C PRO A 148 2.19 12.73 7.81
N LEU A 149 3.45 13.17 7.63
CA LEU A 149 4.06 13.39 6.31
C LEU A 149 5.25 12.45 6.04
N ARG A 150 5.38 11.38 6.81
CA ARG A 150 6.40 10.35 6.61
C ARG A 150 5.79 9.09 6.03
N PRO A 151 6.55 8.36 5.22
CA PRO A 151 6.12 7.04 4.78
C PRO A 151 5.74 6.14 5.96
N PHE A 152 4.77 5.30 5.76
CA PHE A 152 4.29 4.34 6.74
C PHE A 152 4.28 2.93 6.15
N THR A 153 4.31 1.93 7.00
CA THR A 153 4.43 0.53 6.59
C THR A 153 3.18 -0.27 6.93
N LEU A 154 2.91 -1.26 6.09
CA LEU A 154 1.92 -2.31 6.32
C LEU A 154 2.64 -3.65 6.28
N VAL A 155 2.37 -4.51 7.25
CA VAL A 155 2.87 -5.88 7.31
C VAL A 155 1.73 -6.82 7.70
N PRO A 156 1.69 -8.07 7.20
CA PRO A 156 0.75 -9.07 7.71
C PRO A 156 1.20 -9.47 9.12
N THR A 157 0.26 -9.62 10.05
CA THR A 157 0.60 -9.95 11.45
C THR A 157 1.30 -11.31 11.60
N GLU A 158 1.05 -12.23 10.69
CA GLU A 158 1.62 -13.59 10.69
C GLU A 158 3.00 -13.68 10.00
N ASP A 159 3.39 -12.69 9.16
CA ASP A 159 4.65 -12.71 8.40
C ASP A 159 5.26 -11.30 8.28
N GLN A 160 5.56 -10.69 9.42
CA GLN A 160 6.03 -9.30 9.50
C GLN A 160 7.43 -9.09 8.92
N GLU A 161 8.27 -10.14 8.89
CA GLU A 161 9.67 -10.02 8.52
C GLU A 161 9.91 -10.13 7.00
N ASN A 162 9.06 -10.87 6.29
CA ASN A 162 9.31 -11.21 4.90
C ASN A 162 8.48 -10.39 3.92
N PHE A 163 7.42 -9.75 4.37
CA PHE A 163 6.54 -9.00 3.48
C PHE A 163 6.15 -7.65 4.08
N VAL A 164 6.68 -6.57 3.51
CA VAL A 164 6.38 -5.20 3.89
C VAL A 164 5.93 -4.39 2.67
N GLN A 165 4.86 -3.63 2.84
CA GLN A 165 4.44 -2.58 1.92
C GLN A 165 4.73 -1.22 2.54
N LEU A 166 5.25 -0.29 1.75
CA LEU A 166 5.52 1.08 2.15
C LEU A 166 4.66 2.03 1.34
N ILE A 167 3.90 2.88 2.02
CA ILE A 167 3.05 3.90 1.41
C ILE A 167 3.57 5.28 1.77
N THR A 168 3.66 6.15 0.76
CA THR A 168 3.97 7.56 0.97
C THR A 168 2.69 8.37 1.14
N PRO A 169 2.60 9.25 2.17
CA PRO A 169 1.45 10.11 2.35
C PRO A 169 1.40 11.22 1.29
N VAL A 170 0.19 11.76 1.10
CA VAL A 170 -0.07 12.93 0.26
C VAL A 170 -0.19 14.15 1.17
N ARG A 171 0.43 15.25 0.78
CA ARG A 171 0.22 16.55 1.47
C ARG A 171 -1.12 17.13 1.02
N THR A 172 -2.02 17.30 1.97
CA THR A 172 -3.26 18.08 1.80
C THR A 172 -3.03 19.44 2.44
N PHE A 173 -3.20 20.51 1.67
CA PHE A 173 -3.11 21.91 2.15
C PHE A 173 -4.47 22.38 2.63
#